data_3de2525e2a6745c62b78936df39b48bb
#
_entry.id   3de2525e2a6745c62b78936df39b48bb
#
_cell.length_a   1.000
_cell.length_b   1.000
_cell.length_c   1.000
_cell.angle_alpha   90.00
_cell.angle_beta   90.00
_cell.angle_gamma   90.00
#
_symmetry.space_group_name_H-M   'P 1'
#
loop_
_entity.id
_entity.type
_entity.pdbx_description
1 polymer ?
#
loop_
_entity_poly.entity_id
_entity_poly.type
_entity_poly.pdbx_seq_one_letter_code
_entity_poly.pdbx_strand_id
1 'polypeptide(L)'
;MRTVTKLSFSTPFILAVLCIYFSYFLHGISVITLAQNMTSLAEKFSTDNAGIAYLISGIGLGRLISILFFGVISDKFGRRAVILMAVIMYLLFFFGIPACPNLTLAYGLAVCVGIANSALDTGGYPALMECFPKASGSAVILVKAMVSFGQMFYPMLVSYMLLNNIWYGYGLIIPGILFVLITLMLLKSKFPSQLVDASVANELPQMNSKPLVWLEGVSSVLFGVAAFSTFYVIVVWMPKYAMAFAGMSEAEALKTISYYSMGSLVCVFIFAALLKKMVRPIWANVFNSALATITAAIIYLYPSPLVCNAGAFVIGFSAAGGILQLGVSVMSEFFPKSKAKVTSIYMMMGGLANFVIPLITGYLSNIGLQYIIVLDFTFALLALITAIIVFSRYYRVFIIPENDVQFG
;
A
#
# COMPACT_ATOMS: atom_id res chain seq x y z
N MET A 1 21.14 -27.85 2.47
CA MET A 1 20.28 -27.55 3.65
C MET A 1 20.87 -26.34 4.37
N ARG A 2 20.41 -25.13 4.09
CA ARG A 2 20.77 -23.94 4.88
C ARG A 2 19.71 -23.79 5.95
N THR A 3 20.16 -23.88 7.19
CA THR A 3 19.40 -23.68 8.42
C THR A 3 18.49 -22.47 8.29
N VAL A 4 17.18 -22.70 8.40
CA VAL A 4 16.21 -21.65 8.72
C VAL A 4 16.70 -21.02 10.02
N THR A 5 17.24 -19.82 9.95
CA THR A 5 17.67 -19.07 11.13
C THR A 5 16.42 -18.86 11.98
N LYS A 6 16.29 -19.64 13.07
CA LYS A 6 15.28 -19.42 14.09
C LYS A 6 15.36 -17.95 14.49
N LEU A 7 14.28 -17.21 14.29
CA LEU A 7 14.11 -15.90 14.91
C LEU A 7 14.29 -16.12 16.41
N SER A 8 15.41 -15.68 16.95
CA SER A 8 15.64 -15.73 18.39
C SER A 8 14.74 -14.69 19.05
N PHE A 9 13.63 -15.12 19.64
CA PHE A 9 12.66 -14.27 20.35
C PHE A 9 13.20 -13.66 21.67
N SER A 10 14.48 -13.79 21.94
CA SER A 10 15.12 -13.24 23.14
C SER A 10 15.75 -11.86 22.94
N THR A 11 15.18 -11.02 22.08
CA THR A 11 15.69 -9.66 21.91
C THR A 11 15.08 -8.72 22.96
N PRO A 12 15.87 -7.82 23.57
CA PRO A 12 15.35 -6.81 24.50
C PRO A 12 14.31 -5.86 23.86
N PHE A 13 14.12 -5.96 22.54
CA PHE A 13 13.25 -5.11 21.74
C PHE A 13 11.93 -5.77 21.32
N ILE A 14 11.62 -7.00 21.80
CA ILE A 14 10.44 -7.76 21.37
C ILE A 14 9.14 -6.97 21.51
N LEU A 15 9.00 -6.20 22.60
CA LEU A 15 7.83 -5.38 22.82
C LEU A 15 7.68 -4.28 21.77
N ALA A 16 8.78 -3.59 21.39
CA ALA A 16 8.77 -2.60 20.32
C ALA A 16 8.40 -3.23 18.97
N VAL A 17 8.97 -4.39 18.67
CA VAL A 17 8.69 -5.16 17.43
C VAL A 17 7.20 -5.51 17.34
N LEU A 18 6.61 -6.05 18.39
CA LEU A 18 5.19 -6.37 18.45
C LEU A 18 4.32 -5.11 18.26
N CYS A 19 4.64 -4.03 18.97
CA CYS A 19 3.93 -2.76 18.82
C CYS A 19 3.99 -2.23 17.39
N ILE A 20 5.15 -2.31 16.73
CA ILE A 20 5.30 -1.86 15.35
C ILE A 20 4.44 -2.70 14.41
N TYR A 21 4.50 -4.04 14.48
CA TYR A 21 3.69 -4.91 13.63
C TYR A 21 2.19 -4.71 13.84
N PHE A 22 1.74 -4.58 15.08
CA PHE A 22 0.34 -4.27 15.38
C PHE A 22 -0.06 -2.88 14.90
N SER A 23 0.83 -1.89 14.97
CA SER A 23 0.59 -0.57 14.37
C SER A 23 0.38 -0.67 12.86
N TYR A 24 1.13 -1.54 12.16
CA TYR A 24 0.94 -1.77 10.72
C TYR A 24 -0.34 -2.55 10.40
N PHE A 25 -0.77 -3.45 11.26
CA PHE A 25 -2.10 -4.05 11.14
C PHE A 25 -3.21 -2.99 11.20
N LEU A 26 -3.16 -2.10 12.18
CA LEU A 26 -4.12 -1.00 12.33
C LEU A 26 -3.96 0.07 11.23
N HIS A 27 -2.74 0.29 10.75
CA HIS A 27 -2.49 1.11 9.56
C HIS A 27 -3.23 0.55 8.33
N GLY A 28 -3.19 -0.77 8.12
CA GLY A 28 -3.96 -1.43 7.06
C GLY A 28 -5.46 -1.11 7.16
N ILE A 29 -6.01 -1.13 8.36
CA ILE A 29 -7.40 -0.72 8.63
C ILE A 29 -7.60 0.75 8.26
N SER A 30 -6.73 1.66 8.73
CA SER A 30 -6.89 3.10 8.51
C SER A 30 -6.97 3.49 7.04
N VAL A 31 -6.19 2.81 6.17
CA VAL A 31 -6.14 3.07 4.72
C VAL A 31 -7.50 2.86 4.06
N ILE A 32 -8.27 1.86 4.50
CA ILE A 32 -9.54 1.50 3.87
C ILE A 32 -10.77 1.99 4.65
N THR A 33 -10.59 2.52 5.87
CA THR A 33 -11.70 2.86 6.78
C THR A 33 -12.72 3.81 6.14
N LEU A 34 -12.28 4.88 5.48
CA LEU A 34 -13.19 5.84 4.86
C LEU A 34 -13.96 5.23 3.69
N ALA A 35 -13.29 4.44 2.86
CA ALA A 35 -13.90 3.78 1.72
C ALA A 35 -14.89 2.68 2.14
N GLN A 36 -14.57 1.92 3.19
CA GLN A 36 -15.45 0.86 3.70
C GLN A 36 -16.70 1.39 4.42
N ASN A 37 -16.66 2.62 4.93
CA ASN A 37 -17.78 3.30 5.57
C ASN A 37 -18.38 4.40 4.69
N MET A 38 -18.17 4.34 3.36
CA MET A 38 -18.52 5.42 2.44
C MET A 38 -19.99 5.80 2.52
N THR A 39 -20.92 4.84 2.57
CA THR A 39 -22.37 5.08 2.66
C THR A 39 -22.73 5.80 3.97
N SER A 40 -22.31 5.26 5.11
CA SER A 40 -22.62 5.83 6.42
C SER A 40 -22.00 7.22 6.63
N LEU A 41 -20.80 7.44 6.08
CA LEU A 41 -20.13 8.74 6.14
C LEU A 41 -20.79 9.76 5.19
N ALA A 42 -21.28 9.34 4.02
CA ALA A 42 -22.01 10.20 3.11
C ALA A 42 -23.32 10.69 3.75
N GLU A 43 -24.05 9.80 4.39
CA GLU A 43 -25.25 10.15 5.19
C GLU A 43 -24.90 11.11 6.31
N LYS A 44 -23.88 10.79 7.12
CA LYS A 44 -23.47 11.63 8.26
C LYS A 44 -23.12 13.06 7.85
N PHE A 45 -22.37 13.23 6.76
CA PHE A 45 -21.90 14.54 6.31
C PHE A 45 -22.84 15.19 5.29
N SER A 46 -24.00 14.58 5.01
CA SER A 46 -24.98 15.05 4.02
C SER A 46 -24.33 15.34 2.66
N THR A 47 -23.52 14.39 2.18
CA THR A 47 -22.76 14.47 0.93
C THR A 47 -22.95 13.21 0.08
N ASP A 48 -22.36 13.20 -1.09
CA ASP A 48 -22.36 12.07 -2.02
C ASP A 48 -21.04 11.27 -1.98
N ASN A 49 -20.92 10.28 -2.87
CA ASN A 49 -19.69 9.51 -3.00
C ASN A 49 -18.48 10.37 -3.38
N ALA A 50 -18.67 11.45 -4.15
CA ALA A 50 -17.59 12.37 -4.51
C ALA A 50 -17.07 13.15 -3.30
N GLY A 51 -17.96 13.57 -2.39
CA GLY A 51 -17.56 14.20 -1.13
C GLY A 51 -16.75 13.28 -0.24
N ILE A 52 -17.07 11.98 -0.19
CA ILE A 52 -16.24 11.02 0.55
C ILE A 52 -14.92 10.72 -0.19
N ALA A 53 -14.90 10.66 -1.50
CA ALA A 53 -13.68 10.56 -2.27
C ALA A 53 -12.76 11.78 -2.06
N TYR A 54 -13.34 13.00 -1.97
CA TYR A 54 -12.62 14.19 -1.55
C TYR A 54 -12.03 14.01 -0.14
N LEU A 55 -12.79 13.50 0.82
CA LEU A 55 -12.30 13.20 2.16
C LEU A 55 -11.12 12.22 2.14
N ILE A 56 -11.21 11.16 1.33
CA ILE A 56 -10.13 10.17 1.14
C ILE A 56 -8.87 10.81 0.56
N SER A 57 -8.99 11.80 -0.34
CA SER A 57 -7.83 12.51 -0.90
C SER A 57 -6.98 13.21 0.16
N GLY A 58 -7.58 13.60 1.28
CA GLY A 58 -6.88 14.17 2.43
C GLY A 58 -5.78 13.26 2.97
N ILE A 59 -5.98 11.93 2.95
CA ILE A 59 -4.96 10.95 3.33
C ILE A 59 -3.74 11.06 2.39
N GLY A 60 -4.00 11.16 1.08
CA GLY A 60 -2.94 11.35 0.08
C GLY A 60 -2.18 12.65 0.27
N LEU A 61 -2.90 13.75 0.51
CA LEU A 61 -2.30 15.07 0.77
C LEU A 61 -1.39 15.05 2.00
N GLY A 62 -1.88 14.49 3.11
CA GLY A 62 -1.09 14.37 4.34
C GLY A 62 0.18 13.57 4.13
N ARG A 63 0.10 12.44 3.41
CA ARG A 63 1.26 11.61 3.08
C ARG A 63 2.25 12.35 2.19
N LEU A 64 1.78 13.04 1.15
CA LEU A 64 2.60 13.77 0.20
C LEU A 64 3.42 14.88 0.88
N ILE A 65 2.78 15.67 1.75
CA ILE A 65 3.42 16.77 2.46
C ILE A 65 4.46 16.25 3.45
N SER A 66 4.13 15.19 4.19
CA SER A 66 4.90 14.76 5.36
C SER A 66 6.09 13.84 5.05
N ILE A 67 6.10 13.16 3.91
CA ILE A 67 7.13 12.16 3.57
C ILE A 67 8.55 12.72 3.56
N LEU A 68 8.71 14.00 3.18
CA LEU A 68 10.00 14.67 3.12
C LEU A 68 10.51 15.09 4.51
N PHE A 69 9.59 15.40 5.44
CA PHE A 69 9.95 15.94 6.76
C PHE A 69 10.22 14.84 7.79
N PHE A 70 9.45 13.76 7.75
CA PHE A 70 9.56 12.72 8.78
C PHE A 70 10.85 11.91 8.70
N GLY A 71 11.49 11.82 7.54
CA GLY A 71 12.82 11.26 7.43
C GLY A 71 13.83 12.01 8.33
N VAL A 72 13.87 13.33 8.19
CA VAL A 72 14.77 14.21 8.99
C VAL A 72 14.40 14.18 10.48
N ILE A 73 13.10 14.21 10.80
CA ILE A 73 12.60 14.13 12.17
C ILE A 73 12.99 12.80 12.82
N SER A 74 12.86 11.68 12.10
CA SER A 74 13.23 10.35 12.56
C SER A 74 14.72 10.20 12.87
N ASP A 75 15.57 10.81 12.05
CA ASP A 75 17.00 10.78 12.28
C ASP A 75 17.43 11.68 13.46
N LYS A 76 16.74 12.80 13.69
CA LYS A 76 17.05 13.74 14.76
C LYS A 76 16.49 13.34 16.13
N PHE A 77 15.23 12.88 16.19
CA PHE A 77 14.52 12.61 17.44
C PHE A 77 14.38 11.10 17.77
N GLY A 78 14.84 10.26 16.86
CA GLY A 78 14.81 8.80 17.02
C GLY A 78 13.51 8.14 16.57
N ARG A 79 13.59 6.85 16.27
CA ARG A 79 12.48 6.04 15.70
C ARG A 79 11.24 6.03 16.60
N ARG A 80 11.44 5.90 17.93
CA ARG A 80 10.36 5.85 18.92
C ARG A 80 9.51 7.12 18.91
N ALA A 81 10.13 8.30 18.86
CA ALA A 81 9.41 9.57 18.88
C ALA A 81 8.47 9.71 17.67
N VAL A 82 8.97 9.33 16.48
CA VAL A 82 8.21 9.42 15.24
C VAL A 82 7.05 8.42 15.21
N ILE A 83 7.25 7.19 15.71
CA ILE A 83 6.18 6.20 15.83
C ILE A 83 5.10 6.68 16.82
N LEU A 84 5.47 7.28 17.95
CA LEU A 84 4.51 7.87 18.89
C LEU A 84 3.72 9.02 18.26
N MET A 85 4.37 9.89 17.47
CA MET A 85 3.68 10.94 16.71
C MET A 85 2.66 10.33 15.72
N ALA A 86 3.05 9.27 15.01
CA ALA A 86 2.13 8.55 14.12
C ALA A 86 0.90 8.04 14.87
N VAL A 87 1.09 7.39 16.01
CA VAL A 87 -0.02 6.84 16.81
C VAL A 87 -0.95 7.95 17.31
N ILE A 88 -0.43 9.09 17.76
CA ILE A 88 -1.26 10.23 18.16
C ILE A 88 -2.14 10.71 17.00
N MET A 89 -1.60 10.81 15.79
CA MET A 89 -2.35 11.22 14.61
C MET A 89 -3.44 10.18 14.22
N TYR A 90 -3.15 8.88 14.39
CA TYR A 90 -4.16 7.83 14.22
C TYR A 90 -5.29 7.94 15.26
N LEU A 91 -4.96 8.23 16.53
CA LEU A 91 -5.97 8.42 17.58
C LEU A 91 -6.90 9.60 17.26
N LEU A 92 -6.32 10.73 16.79
CA LEU A 92 -7.10 11.88 16.34
C LEU A 92 -8.08 11.49 15.22
N PHE A 93 -7.66 10.69 14.27
CA PHE A 93 -8.51 10.22 13.18
C PHE A 93 -9.60 9.26 13.68
N PHE A 94 -9.23 8.19 14.38
CA PHE A 94 -10.16 7.13 14.76
C PHE A 94 -11.23 7.58 15.75
N PHE A 95 -10.91 8.45 16.68
CA PHE A 95 -11.90 9.05 17.59
C PHE A 95 -12.53 10.32 17.00
N GLY A 96 -11.79 11.05 16.19
CA GLY A 96 -12.26 12.32 15.63
C GLY A 96 -13.33 12.14 14.56
N ILE A 97 -13.17 11.21 13.61
CA ILE A 97 -14.15 11.02 12.52
C ILE A 97 -15.57 10.71 13.04
N PRO A 98 -15.79 9.79 13.99
CA PRO A 98 -17.11 9.57 14.56
C PRO A 98 -17.70 10.79 15.27
N ALA A 99 -16.88 11.60 15.93
CA ALA A 99 -17.29 12.78 16.68
C ALA A 99 -17.40 14.05 15.80
N CYS A 100 -16.87 14.04 14.58
CA CYS A 100 -16.74 15.20 13.72
C CYS A 100 -18.11 15.72 13.22
N PRO A 101 -18.39 17.03 13.32
CA PRO A 101 -19.69 17.60 12.93
C PRO A 101 -19.79 17.89 11.42
N ASN A 102 -18.69 18.06 10.70
CA ASN A 102 -18.72 18.48 9.30
C ASN A 102 -17.57 17.91 8.47
N LEU A 103 -17.75 17.94 7.15
CA LEU A 103 -16.79 17.37 6.18
C LEU A 103 -15.43 18.09 6.21
N THR A 104 -15.40 19.41 6.46
CA THR A 104 -14.15 20.18 6.47
C THR A 104 -13.23 19.76 7.60
N LEU A 105 -13.76 19.58 8.82
CA LEU A 105 -12.97 19.09 9.93
C LEU A 105 -12.56 17.63 9.71
N ALA A 106 -13.46 16.80 9.16
CA ALA A 106 -13.15 15.43 8.78
C ALA A 106 -12.00 15.36 7.76
N TYR A 107 -11.93 16.30 6.82
CA TYR A 107 -10.81 16.41 5.88
C TYR A 107 -9.48 16.66 6.59
N GLY A 108 -9.46 17.57 7.57
CA GLY A 108 -8.28 17.79 8.42
C GLY A 108 -7.83 16.51 9.15
N LEU A 109 -8.79 15.73 9.67
CA LEU A 109 -8.49 14.43 10.32
C LEU A 109 -7.99 13.39 9.32
N ALA A 110 -8.48 13.39 8.09
CA ALA A 110 -7.95 12.52 7.02
C ALA A 110 -6.51 12.92 6.63
N VAL A 111 -6.18 14.21 6.61
CA VAL A 111 -4.80 14.69 6.44
C VAL A 111 -3.90 14.20 7.59
N CYS A 112 -4.39 14.22 8.84
CA CYS A 112 -3.65 13.68 9.98
C CYS A 112 -3.30 12.20 9.81
N VAL A 113 -4.23 11.37 9.28
CA VAL A 113 -3.92 9.95 8.99
C VAL A 113 -2.86 9.82 7.89
N GLY A 114 -2.89 10.67 6.87
CA GLY A 114 -1.84 10.70 5.84
C GLY A 114 -0.46 11.01 6.42
N ILE A 115 -0.40 11.96 7.34
CA ILE A 115 0.81 12.29 8.10
C ILE A 115 1.23 11.10 8.97
N ALA A 116 0.29 10.44 9.67
CA ALA A 116 0.55 9.25 10.47
C ALA A 116 1.16 8.12 9.65
N ASN A 117 0.66 7.90 8.43
CA ASN A 117 1.16 6.88 7.50
C ASN A 117 2.65 7.12 7.18
N SER A 118 3.04 8.35 6.83
CA SER A 118 4.44 8.70 6.56
C SER A 118 5.32 8.59 7.81
N ALA A 119 4.82 9.04 8.96
CA ALA A 119 5.55 8.95 10.21
C ALA A 119 5.80 7.49 10.62
N LEU A 120 4.78 6.62 10.51
CA LEU A 120 4.93 5.21 10.81
C LEU A 120 5.92 4.53 9.86
N ASP A 121 5.87 4.84 8.56
CA ASP A 121 6.78 4.26 7.58
C ASP A 121 8.23 4.68 7.85
N THR A 122 8.48 5.96 8.13
CA THR A 122 9.84 6.49 8.38
C THR A 122 10.42 6.09 9.72
N GLY A 123 9.59 5.77 10.71
CA GLY A 123 10.02 5.26 12.02
C GLY A 123 10.07 3.74 12.09
N GLY A 124 9.03 3.07 11.60
CA GLY A 124 8.79 1.64 11.78
C GLY A 124 9.69 0.74 10.92
N TYR A 125 9.83 1.02 9.62
CA TYR A 125 10.71 0.23 8.75
C TYR A 125 12.15 0.21 9.24
N PRO A 126 12.82 1.36 9.47
CA PRO A 126 14.19 1.36 9.98
C PRO A 126 14.30 0.69 11.35
N ALA A 127 13.35 0.94 12.28
CA ALA A 127 13.38 0.31 13.59
C ALA A 127 13.34 -1.22 13.52
N LEU A 128 12.53 -1.80 12.63
CA LEU A 128 12.50 -3.25 12.42
C LEU A 128 13.80 -3.76 11.79
N MET A 129 14.38 -3.04 10.83
CA MET A 129 15.66 -3.41 10.23
C MET A 129 16.80 -3.36 11.26
N GLU A 130 16.78 -2.37 12.15
CA GLU A 130 17.73 -2.22 13.26
C GLU A 130 17.53 -3.33 14.33
N CYS A 131 16.29 -3.78 14.58
CA CYS A 131 16.00 -4.92 15.46
C CYS A 131 16.44 -6.27 14.87
N PHE A 132 16.41 -6.41 13.55
CA PHE A 132 16.70 -7.67 12.83
C PHE A 132 17.73 -7.48 11.70
N PRO A 133 19.00 -7.09 12.00
CA PRO A 133 19.99 -6.79 10.95
C PRO A 133 20.24 -7.96 10.00
N LYS A 134 20.26 -9.20 10.53
CA LYS A 134 20.48 -10.42 9.74
C LYS A 134 19.24 -10.92 8.96
N ALA A 135 18.08 -10.39 9.23
CA ALA A 135 16.79 -10.79 8.65
C ALA A 135 15.91 -9.60 8.25
N SER A 136 16.52 -8.45 7.94
CA SER A 136 15.83 -7.19 7.64
C SER A 136 14.80 -7.33 6.53
N GLY A 137 15.12 -8.04 5.44
CA GLY A 137 14.18 -8.30 4.36
C GLY A 137 12.94 -9.07 4.81
N SER A 138 13.10 -10.09 5.65
CA SER A 138 11.96 -10.85 6.19
C SER A 138 11.11 -10.01 7.15
N ALA A 139 11.74 -9.15 7.95
CA ALA A 139 11.03 -8.23 8.83
C ALA A 139 10.17 -7.24 8.04
N VAL A 140 10.68 -6.70 6.94
CA VAL A 140 9.93 -5.79 6.06
C VAL A 140 8.79 -6.50 5.33
N ILE A 141 8.98 -7.74 4.87
CA ILE A 141 7.93 -8.55 4.26
C ILE A 141 6.78 -8.77 5.24
N LEU A 142 7.07 -9.03 6.50
CA LEU A 142 6.06 -9.23 7.54
C LEU A 142 5.24 -7.95 7.80
N VAL A 143 5.82 -6.76 7.66
CA VAL A 143 5.07 -5.49 7.71
C VAL A 143 3.96 -5.48 6.67
N LYS A 144 4.30 -5.83 5.41
CA LYS A 144 3.30 -5.87 4.33
C LYS A 144 2.20 -6.89 4.62
N ALA A 145 2.56 -8.05 5.18
CA ALA A 145 1.58 -9.05 5.59
C ALA A 145 0.64 -8.49 6.67
N MET A 146 1.14 -7.79 7.69
CA MET A 146 0.31 -7.18 8.74
C MET A 146 -0.66 -6.12 8.18
N VAL A 147 -0.21 -5.28 7.26
CA VAL A 147 -1.09 -4.32 6.55
C VAL A 147 -2.21 -5.07 5.83
N SER A 148 -1.87 -6.11 5.05
CA SER A 148 -2.86 -6.90 4.31
C SER A 148 -3.82 -7.65 5.24
N PHE A 149 -3.37 -8.12 6.39
CA PHE A 149 -4.26 -8.71 7.40
C PHE A 149 -5.27 -7.69 7.92
N GLY A 150 -4.85 -6.47 8.25
CA GLY A 150 -5.76 -5.40 8.66
C GLY A 150 -6.82 -5.12 7.58
N GLN A 151 -6.40 -5.00 6.34
CA GLN A 151 -7.28 -4.78 5.20
C GLN A 151 -8.21 -5.98 4.90
N MET A 152 -7.82 -7.20 5.24
CA MET A 152 -8.64 -8.39 5.06
C MET A 152 -9.74 -8.50 6.12
N PHE A 153 -9.44 -8.24 7.38
CA PHE A 153 -10.39 -8.40 8.47
C PHE A 153 -11.38 -7.24 8.60
N TYR A 154 -10.97 -6.02 8.29
CA TYR A 154 -11.81 -4.85 8.51
C TYR A 154 -13.12 -4.84 7.69
N PRO A 155 -13.15 -5.17 6.40
CA PRO A 155 -14.40 -5.24 5.64
C PRO A 155 -15.36 -6.31 6.18
N MET A 156 -14.84 -7.42 6.72
CA MET A 156 -15.67 -8.44 7.38
C MET A 156 -16.34 -7.88 8.64
N LEU A 157 -15.59 -7.10 9.43
CA LEU A 157 -16.13 -6.42 10.61
C LEU A 157 -17.22 -5.42 10.21
N VAL A 158 -16.98 -4.56 9.21
CA VAL A 158 -17.96 -3.57 8.75
C VAL A 158 -19.20 -4.26 8.18
N SER A 159 -19.02 -5.31 7.37
CA SER A 159 -20.13 -6.12 6.85
C SER A 159 -20.97 -6.74 7.98
N TYR A 160 -20.33 -7.30 9.01
CA TYR A 160 -21.02 -7.85 10.18
C TYR A 160 -21.82 -6.76 10.93
N MET A 161 -21.22 -5.59 11.12
CA MET A 161 -21.88 -4.46 11.78
C MET A 161 -23.11 -3.99 11.01
N LEU A 162 -22.98 -3.89 9.68
CA LEU A 162 -24.08 -3.51 8.79
C LEU A 162 -25.25 -4.51 8.88
N LEU A 163 -24.98 -5.81 8.79
CA LEU A 163 -26.00 -6.86 8.86
C LEU A 163 -26.74 -6.90 10.20
N ASN A 164 -26.11 -6.48 11.29
CA ASN A 164 -26.69 -6.47 12.63
C ASN A 164 -27.18 -5.07 13.07
N ASN A 165 -27.25 -4.10 12.16
CA ASN A 165 -27.62 -2.72 12.44
C ASN A 165 -26.78 -2.06 13.58
N ILE A 166 -25.52 -2.44 13.70
CA ILE A 166 -24.57 -1.87 14.65
C ILE A 166 -24.04 -0.55 14.10
N TRP A 167 -23.98 0.47 14.93
CA TRP A 167 -23.49 1.78 14.52
C TRP A 167 -22.04 1.72 13.96
N TYR A 168 -21.83 2.23 12.75
CA TYR A 168 -20.55 2.20 12.04
C TYR A 168 -19.38 2.80 12.82
N GLY A 169 -19.65 3.72 13.77
CA GLY A 169 -18.62 4.36 14.59
C GLY A 169 -17.79 3.38 15.41
N TYR A 170 -18.34 2.22 15.78
CA TYR A 170 -17.56 1.19 16.48
C TYR A 170 -16.42 0.65 15.60
N GLY A 171 -16.60 0.60 14.27
CA GLY A 171 -15.55 0.22 13.32
C GLY A 171 -14.34 1.16 13.36
N LEU A 172 -14.54 2.42 13.80
CA LEU A 172 -13.44 3.38 14.01
C LEU A 172 -12.95 3.36 15.46
N ILE A 173 -13.86 3.32 16.43
CA ILE A 173 -13.51 3.38 17.86
C ILE A 173 -12.67 2.18 18.30
N ILE A 174 -12.98 0.97 17.82
CA ILE A 174 -12.23 -0.24 18.19
C ILE A 174 -10.75 -0.14 17.81
N PRO A 175 -10.37 0.18 16.54
CA PRO A 175 -8.97 0.42 16.21
C PRO A 175 -8.34 1.56 17.02
N GLY A 176 -9.10 2.61 17.33
CA GLY A 176 -8.66 3.69 18.20
C GLY A 176 -8.26 3.20 19.59
N ILE A 177 -9.10 2.38 20.24
CA ILE A 177 -8.79 1.77 21.54
C ILE A 177 -7.54 0.90 21.46
N LEU A 178 -7.39 0.10 20.39
CA LEU A 178 -6.19 -0.71 20.20
C LEU A 178 -4.93 0.17 20.03
N PHE A 179 -5.01 1.32 19.36
CA PHE A 179 -3.90 2.28 19.31
C PHE A 179 -3.57 2.88 20.68
N VAL A 180 -4.57 3.13 21.56
CA VAL A 180 -4.29 3.54 22.95
C VAL A 180 -3.46 2.48 23.68
N LEU A 181 -3.84 1.21 23.58
CA LEU A 181 -3.08 0.10 24.17
C LEU A 181 -1.65 0.02 23.63
N ILE A 182 -1.48 0.15 22.31
CA ILE A 182 -0.16 0.19 21.67
C ILE A 182 0.66 1.38 22.19
N THR A 183 0.06 2.55 22.38
CA THR A 183 0.74 3.72 22.92
C THR A 183 1.32 3.42 24.32
N LEU A 184 0.51 2.84 25.20
CA LEU A 184 0.93 2.48 26.56
C LEU A 184 2.07 1.46 26.55
N MET A 185 2.06 0.50 25.61
CA MET A 185 3.12 -0.47 25.43
C MET A 185 4.39 0.17 24.83
N LEU A 186 4.26 1.07 23.85
CA LEU A 186 5.36 1.80 23.24
C LEU A 186 6.10 2.69 24.24
N LEU A 187 5.37 3.30 25.19
CA LEU A 187 5.97 4.10 26.26
C LEU A 187 6.87 3.28 27.20
N LYS A 188 6.66 1.97 27.29
CA LYS A 188 7.48 1.04 28.10
C LYS A 188 8.52 0.29 27.27
N SER A 189 8.46 0.36 25.92
CA SER A 189 9.32 -0.40 25.04
C SER A 189 10.73 0.20 24.92
N LYS A 190 11.72 -0.65 24.70
CA LYS A 190 13.09 -0.27 24.37
C LYS A 190 13.29 -0.36 22.87
N PHE A 191 14.00 0.61 22.30
CA PHE A 191 14.38 0.65 20.89
C PHE A 191 15.90 0.48 20.75
N PRO A 192 16.39 -0.12 19.66
CA PRO A 192 17.83 -0.17 19.39
C PRO A 192 18.40 1.25 19.22
N SER A 193 19.68 1.41 19.51
CA SER A 193 20.41 2.58 19.09
C SER A 193 20.48 2.60 17.56
N GLN A 194 20.34 3.80 16.97
CA GLN A 194 20.41 3.95 15.51
C GLN A 194 21.77 3.43 15.01
N LEU A 195 21.73 2.31 14.28
CA LEU A 195 22.91 1.81 13.60
C LEU A 195 23.04 2.58 12.28
N VAL A 196 24.01 3.48 12.24
CA VAL A 196 24.47 4.10 11.00
C VAL A 196 25.42 3.11 10.31
N ASP A 197 24.92 1.97 9.87
CA ASP A 197 25.66 1.06 9.00
C ASP A 197 25.26 1.27 7.54
N ALA A 198 25.99 2.18 6.92
CA ALA A 198 25.92 2.45 5.48
C ALA A 198 26.66 1.39 4.62
N SER A 199 26.83 0.17 5.10
CA SER A 199 27.66 -0.85 4.43
C SER A 199 26.88 -2.11 4.01
N VAL A 200 25.85 -1.92 3.16
CA VAL A 200 25.57 -2.94 2.14
C VAL A 200 26.06 -2.36 0.81
N ALA A 201 27.34 -2.47 0.58
CA ALA A 201 27.92 -2.29 -0.75
C ALA A 201 27.42 -3.48 -1.60
N ASN A 202 26.21 -3.35 -2.14
CA ASN A 202 25.79 -4.23 -3.20
C ASN A 202 26.72 -3.98 -4.38
N GLU A 203 27.35 -5.02 -4.91
CA GLU A 203 28.11 -4.96 -6.14
C GLU A 203 27.27 -4.23 -7.19
N LEU A 204 27.86 -3.23 -7.84
CA LEU A 204 27.16 -2.48 -8.88
C LEU A 204 26.86 -3.43 -10.03
N PRO A 205 25.61 -3.48 -10.52
CA PRO A 205 25.27 -4.34 -11.64
C PRO A 205 26.12 -3.97 -12.87
N GLN A 206 26.65 -4.98 -13.55
CA GLN A 206 27.42 -4.76 -14.78
C GLN A 206 26.48 -4.29 -15.88
N MET A 207 26.81 -3.15 -16.50
CA MET A 207 26.00 -2.51 -17.52
C MET A 207 26.77 -2.41 -18.85
N ASN A 208 26.12 -2.80 -19.96
CA ASN A 208 26.61 -2.58 -21.32
C ASN A 208 26.47 -1.12 -21.77
N SER A 209 25.45 -0.42 -21.29
CA SER A 209 25.16 0.96 -21.67
C SER A 209 24.62 1.76 -20.50
N LYS A 210 24.78 3.09 -20.54
CA LYS A 210 24.20 3.96 -19.51
C LYS A 210 22.69 4.05 -19.69
N PRO A 211 21.91 3.96 -18.59
CA PRO A 211 20.47 4.19 -18.63
C PRO A 211 20.15 5.64 -18.99
N LEU A 212 19.11 5.84 -19.79
CA LEU A 212 18.61 7.15 -20.17
C LEU A 212 17.55 7.61 -19.17
N VAL A 213 17.80 8.72 -18.49
CA VAL A 213 16.89 9.24 -17.45
C VAL A 213 15.47 9.49 -18.00
N TRP A 214 15.38 10.02 -19.23
CA TRP A 214 14.09 10.33 -19.86
C TRP A 214 13.32 9.08 -20.32
N LEU A 215 13.98 7.97 -20.60
CA LEU A 215 13.30 6.74 -21.05
C LEU A 215 13.08 5.76 -19.90
N GLU A 216 14.16 5.21 -19.32
CA GLU A 216 14.05 4.25 -18.22
C GLU A 216 13.54 4.91 -16.93
N GLY A 217 13.99 6.14 -16.65
CA GLY A 217 13.56 6.88 -15.47
C GLY A 217 12.09 7.28 -15.55
N VAL A 218 11.67 7.94 -16.64
CA VAL A 218 10.28 8.37 -16.82
C VAL A 218 9.34 7.18 -16.94
N SER A 219 9.69 6.14 -17.69
CA SER A 219 8.85 4.93 -17.80
C SER A 219 8.67 4.24 -16.44
N SER A 220 9.71 4.15 -15.62
CA SER A 220 9.62 3.56 -14.29
C SER A 220 8.75 4.39 -13.35
N VAL A 221 8.81 5.73 -13.44
CA VAL A 221 7.95 6.64 -12.66
C VAL A 221 6.49 6.52 -13.10
N LEU A 222 6.21 6.52 -14.41
CA LEU A 222 4.86 6.33 -14.94
C LEU A 222 4.30 4.97 -14.57
N PHE A 223 5.12 3.92 -14.61
CA PHE A 223 4.78 2.60 -14.11
C PHE A 223 4.34 2.65 -12.65
N GLY A 224 5.10 3.36 -11.80
CA GLY A 224 4.77 3.52 -10.38
C GLY A 224 3.42 4.23 -10.17
N VAL A 225 3.21 5.36 -10.86
CA VAL A 225 1.93 6.10 -10.79
C VAL A 225 0.76 5.22 -11.22
N ALA A 226 0.90 4.51 -12.34
CA ALA A 226 -0.14 3.65 -12.89
C ALA A 226 -0.45 2.49 -11.94
N ALA A 227 0.58 1.82 -11.40
CA ALA A 227 0.43 0.73 -10.46
C ALA A 227 -0.23 1.18 -9.13
N PHE A 228 0.16 2.35 -8.59
CA PHE A 228 -0.49 2.94 -7.42
C PHE A 228 -1.96 3.25 -7.69
N SER A 229 -2.27 3.79 -8.88
CA SER A 229 -3.64 4.15 -9.25
C SER A 229 -4.54 2.92 -9.36
N THR A 230 -4.09 1.86 -10.03
CA THR A 230 -4.85 0.62 -10.22
C THR A 230 -5.24 0.00 -8.88
N PHE A 231 -4.31 -0.20 -7.96
CA PHE A 231 -4.68 -0.78 -6.68
C PHE A 231 -5.62 0.13 -5.88
N TYR A 232 -5.43 1.44 -5.97
CA TYR A 232 -6.18 2.41 -5.18
C TYR A 232 -7.64 2.54 -5.65
N VAL A 233 -7.86 2.55 -6.96
CA VAL A 233 -9.20 2.58 -7.56
C VAL A 233 -10.02 1.39 -7.08
N ILE A 234 -9.48 0.18 -7.16
CA ILE A 234 -10.17 -1.03 -6.73
C ILE A 234 -10.48 -1.00 -5.22
N VAL A 235 -9.53 -0.61 -4.40
CA VAL A 235 -9.73 -0.54 -2.93
C VAL A 235 -10.87 0.42 -2.55
N VAL A 236 -11.00 1.53 -3.26
CA VAL A 236 -12.01 2.55 -2.95
C VAL A 236 -13.36 2.24 -3.59
N TRP A 237 -13.37 1.79 -4.84
CA TRP A 237 -14.58 1.79 -5.67
C TRP A 237 -15.18 0.43 -5.98
N MET A 238 -14.42 -0.66 -5.79
CA MET A 238 -14.90 -2.01 -6.08
C MET A 238 -16.21 -2.36 -5.35
N PRO A 239 -16.40 -2.05 -4.05
CA PRO A 239 -17.67 -2.30 -3.40
C PRO A 239 -18.85 -1.57 -4.05
N LYS A 240 -18.69 -0.29 -4.37
CA LYS A 240 -19.75 0.51 -5.03
C LYS A 240 -20.05 0.02 -6.43
N TYR A 241 -19.03 -0.37 -7.20
CA TYR A 241 -19.20 -0.96 -8.51
C TYR A 241 -19.93 -2.30 -8.44
N ALA A 242 -19.57 -3.18 -7.51
CA ALA A 242 -20.21 -4.49 -7.33
C ALA A 242 -21.69 -4.37 -6.92
N MET A 243 -22.04 -3.38 -6.10
CA MET A 243 -23.44 -3.07 -5.79
C MET A 243 -24.21 -2.63 -7.04
N ALA A 244 -23.63 -1.72 -7.83
CA ALA A 244 -24.32 -1.11 -8.96
C ALA A 244 -24.49 -2.04 -10.16
N PHE A 245 -23.48 -2.88 -10.46
CA PHE A 245 -23.43 -3.65 -11.71
C PHE A 245 -23.46 -5.17 -11.52
N ALA A 246 -23.06 -5.69 -10.35
CA ALA A 246 -23.09 -7.13 -10.07
C ALA A 246 -24.28 -7.55 -9.19
N GLY A 247 -25.15 -6.62 -8.78
CA GLY A 247 -26.33 -6.90 -7.95
C GLY A 247 -26.00 -7.39 -6.54
N MET A 248 -24.81 -7.10 -6.02
CA MET A 248 -24.41 -7.46 -4.67
C MET A 248 -25.05 -6.55 -3.64
N SER A 249 -25.47 -7.11 -2.50
CA SER A 249 -25.80 -6.30 -1.32
C SER A 249 -24.58 -5.54 -0.82
N GLU A 250 -24.77 -4.45 -0.08
CA GLU A 250 -23.64 -3.66 0.45
C GLU A 250 -22.73 -4.53 1.33
N ALA A 251 -23.32 -5.36 2.21
CA ALA A 251 -22.55 -6.25 3.08
C ALA A 251 -21.70 -7.28 2.33
N GLU A 252 -22.16 -7.77 1.18
CA GLU A 252 -21.40 -8.67 0.31
C GLU A 252 -20.33 -7.92 -0.47
N ALA A 253 -20.67 -6.76 -1.02
CA ALA A 253 -19.77 -5.94 -1.81
C ALA A 253 -18.56 -5.47 -1.01
N LEU A 254 -18.73 -5.10 0.26
CA LEU A 254 -17.62 -4.73 1.16
C LEU A 254 -16.57 -5.84 1.28
N LYS A 255 -16.99 -7.11 1.27
CA LYS A 255 -16.07 -8.27 1.36
C LYS A 255 -15.17 -8.44 0.13
N THR A 256 -15.45 -7.79 -1.00
CA THR A 256 -14.56 -7.81 -2.17
C THR A 256 -13.15 -7.33 -1.80
N ILE A 257 -13.03 -6.39 -0.85
CA ILE A 257 -11.74 -5.89 -0.39
C ILE A 257 -11.01 -6.89 0.52
N SER A 258 -11.75 -7.79 1.20
CA SER A 258 -11.13 -8.93 1.89
C SER A 258 -10.47 -9.90 0.89
N TYR A 259 -11.14 -10.21 -0.23
CA TYR A 259 -10.55 -11.04 -1.30
C TYR A 259 -9.35 -10.35 -1.94
N TYR A 260 -9.43 -9.05 -2.23
CA TYR A 260 -8.30 -8.26 -2.69
C TYR A 260 -7.10 -8.37 -1.75
N SER A 261 -7.31 -8.19 -0.45
CA SER A 261 -6.25 -8.24 0.55
C SER A 261 -5.65 -9.63 0.70
N MET A 262 -6.48 -10.67 0.55
CA MET A 262 -6.02 -12.06 0.51
C MET A 262 -5.14 -12.32 -0.71
N GLY A 263 -5.51 -11.81 -1.89
CA GLY A 263 -4.68 -11.86 -3.09
C GLY A 263 -3.32 -11.19 -2.88
N SER A 264 -3.31 -9.98 -2.30
CA SER A 264 -2.07 -9.26 -1.95
C SER A 264 -1.19 -10.07 -1.01
N LEU A 265 -1.77 -10.71 0.00
CA LEU A 265 -1.05 -11.54 0.96
C LEU A 265 -0.41 -12.75 0.30
N VAL A 266 -1.17 -13.47 -0.53
CA VAL A 266 -0.69 -14.63 -1.30
C VAL A 266 0.49 -14.23 -2.20
N CYS A 267 0.36 -13.11 -2.91
CA CYS A 267 1.43 -12.59 -3.76
C CYS A 267 2.72 -12.30 -2.98
N VAL A 268 2.61 -11.63 -1.84
CA VAL A 268 3.77 -11.29 -0.99
C VAL A 268 4.54 -12.55 -0.59
N PHE A 269 3.87 -13.63 -0.20
CA PHE A 269 4.54 -14.88 0.18
C PHE A 269 5.12 -15.62 -1.03
N ILE A 270 4.40 -15.69 -2.14
CA ILE A 270 4.86 -16.34 -3.39
C ILE A 270 6.12 -15.63 -3.90
N PHE A 271 6.07 -14.30 -4.06
CA PHE A 271 7.23 -13.56 -4.59
C PHE A 271 8.39 -13.52 -3.59
N ALA A 272 8.14 -13.49 -2.28
CA ALA A 272 9.21 -13.65 -1.29
C ALA A 272 9.98 -14.99 -1.43
N ALA A 273 9.29 -16.04 -1.87
CA ALA A 273 9.93 -17.34 -2.13
C ALA A 273 10.61 -17.39 -3.51
N LEU A 274 9.95 -16.88 -4.57
CA LEU A 274 10.41 -16.96 -5.96
C LEU A 274 11.59 -16.04 -6.26
N LEU A 275 11.56 -14.80 -5.78
CA LEU A 275 12.63 -13.81 -6.03
C LEU A 275 13.98 -14.21 -5.41
N LYS A 276 13.98 -15.11 -4.43
CA LYS A 276 15.23 -15.65 -3.86
C LYS A 276 15.97 -16.61 -4.78
N LYS A 277 15.30 -17.22 -5.77
CA LYS A 277 15.84 -18.37 -6.51
C LYS A 277 15.63 -18.38 -8.01
N MET A 278 14.58 -17.77 -8.57
CA MET A 278 14.13 -18.16 -9.91
C MET A 278 13.65 -17.02 -10.82
N VAL A 279 13.19 -15.88 -10.31
CA VAL A 279 12.53 -14.86 -11.15
C VAL A 279 13.12 -13.47 -10.92
N ARG A 280 13.50 -12.79 -12.00
CA ARG A 280 13.94 -11.40 -11.93
C ARG A 280 12.73 -10.48 -11.72
N PRO A 281 12.85 -9.40 -10.93
CA PRO A 281 11.75 -8.46 -10.65
C PRO A 281 11.08 -7.91 -11.92
N ILE A 282 11.84 -7.74 -13.00
CA ILE A 282 11.32 -7.19 -14.26
C ILE A 282 10.28 -8.09 -14.93
N TRP A 283 10.44 -9.42 -14.90
CA TRP A 283 9.47 -10.37 -15.42
C TRP A 283 8.16 -10.33 -14.64
N ALA A 284 8.28 -10.24 -13.30
CA ALA A 284 7.14 -10.15 -12.43
C ALA A 284 6.33 -8.86 -12.68
N ASN A 285 7.00 -7.74 -12.99
CA ASN A 285 6.32 -6.49 -13.34
C ASN A 285 5.47 -6.63 -14.60
N VAL A 286 5.99 -7.23 -15.66
CA VAL A 286 5.25 -7.43 -16.93
C VAL A 286 4.08 -8.41 -16.70
N PHE A 287 4.33 -9.55 -16.05
CA PHE A 287 3.31 -10.56 -15.78
C PHE A 287 2.15 -9.99 -14.95
N ASN A 288 2.47 -9.35 -13.84
CA ASN A 288 1.46 -8.79 -12.95
C ASN A 288 0.67 -7.65 -13.61
N SER A 289 1.33 -6.79 -14.41
CA SER A 289 0.63 -5.72 -15.13
C SER A 289 -0.31 -6.27 -16.20
N ALA A 290 0.10 -7.32 -16.93
CA ALA A 290 -0.76 -7.99 -17.90
C ALA A 290 -1.97 -8.63 -17.20
N LEU A 291 -1.73 -9.30 -16.08
CA LEU A 291 -2.79 -9.92 -15.28
C LEU A 291 -3.79 -8.89 -14.75
N ALA A 292 -3.32 -7.75 -14.23
CA ALA A 292 -4.18 -6.65 -13.77
C ALA A 292 -5.01 -6.07 -14.92
N THR A 293 -4.39 -5.84 -16.10
CA THR A 293 -5.07 -5.30 -17.29
C THR A 293 -6.18 -6.22 -17.77
N ILE A 294 -5.89 -7.51 -17.92
CA ILE A 294 -6.88 -8.51 -18.34
C ILE A 294 -8.03 -8.58 -17.33
N THR A 295 -7.69 -8.58 -16.04
CA THR A 295 -8.69 -8.68 -14.98
C THR A 295 -9.60 -7.45 -14.92
N ALA A 296 -9.07 -6.23 -15.05
CA ALA A 296 -9.86 -5.01 -15.11
C ALA A 296 -10.82 -5.01 -16.31
N ALA A 297 -10.37 -5.51 -17.47
CA ALA A 297 -11.24 -5.70 -18.64
C ALA A 297 -12.37 -6.70 -18.38
N ILE A 298 -12.09 -7.84 -17.75
CA ILE A 298 -13.09 -8.85 -17.41
C ILE A 298 -14.12 -8.31 -16.42
N ILE A 299 -13.69 -7.57 -15.39
CA ILE A 299 -14.61 -6.92 -14.44
C ILE A 299 -15.56 -5.96 -15.15
N TYR A 300 -15.05 -5.17 -16.11
CA TYR A 300 -15.87 -4.24 -16.85
C TYR A 300 -16.87 -4.93 -17.79
N LEU A 301 -16.43 -5.97 -18.52
CA LEU A 301 -17.24 -6.63 -19.55
C LEU A 301 -18.29 -7.59 -18.98
N TYR A 302 -18.01 -8.24 -17.86
CA TYR A 302 -18.85 -9.30 -17.28
C TYR A 302 -19.04 -9.10 -15.77
N PRO A 303 -19.66 -7.99 -15.33
CA PRO A 303 -19.85 -7.72 -13.90
C PRO A 303 -20.82 -8.76 -13.30
N SER A 304 -20.31 -9.60 -12.42
CA SER A 304 -21.07 -10.57 -11.64
C SER A 304 -20.43 -10.72 -10.25
N PRO A 305 -21.15 -11.23 -9.23
CA PRO A 305 -20.58 -11.42 -7.90
C PRO A 305 -19.30 -12.25 -7.90
N LEU A 306 -19.25 -13.32 -8.71
CA LEU A 306 -18.06 -14.15 -8.84
C LEU A 306 -16.89 -13.39 -9.45
N VAL A 307 -17.15 -12.66 -10.56
CA VAL A 307 -16.12 -11.89 -11.26
C VAL A 307 -15.60 -10.75 -10.39
N CYS A 308 -16.47 -10.05 -9.64
CA CYS A 308 -16.05 -9.00 -8.72
C CYS A 308 -15.16 -9.54 -7.59
N ASN A 309 -15.53 -10.67 -6.98
CA ASN A 309 -14.74 -11.28 -5.91
C ASN A 309 -13.42 -11.86 -6.43
N ALA A 310 -13.44 -12.64 -7.50
CA ALA A 310 -12.24 -13.23 -8.11
C ALA A 310 -11.34 -12.14 -8.70
N GLY A 311 -11.93 -11.16 -9.37
CA GLY A 311 -11.20 -10.03 -9.94
C GLY A 311 -10.53 -9.16 -8.86
N ALA A 312 -11.21 -8.89 -7.76
CA ALA A 312 -10.60 -8.21 -6.62
C ALA A 312 -9.39 -8.99 -6.06
N PHE A 313 -9.52 -10.32 -5.90
CA PHE A 313 -8.41 -11.17 -5.49
C PHE A 313 -7.24 -11.09 -6.47
N VAL A 314 -7.49 -11.20 -7.78
CA VAL A 314 -6.44 -11.17 -8.80
C VAL A 314 -5.77 -9.81 -8.89
N ILE A 315 -6.52 -8.70 -8.79
CA ILE A 315 -5.91 -7.36 -8.76
C ILE A 315 -5.13 -7.14 -7.45
N GLY A 316 -5.64 -7.64 -6.33
CA GLY A 316 -4.90 -7.63 -5.07
C GLY A 316 -3.57 -8.39 -5.18
N PHE A 317 -3.58 -9.55 -5.82
CA PHE A 317 -2.37 -10.33 -6.10
C PHE A 317 -1.42 -9.56 -7.02
N SER A 318 -1.88 -9.08 -8.15
CA SER A 318 -1.04 -8.46 -9.17
C SER A 318 -0.59 -7.05 -8.81
N ALA A 319 -1.51 -6.14 -8.50
CA ALA A 319 -1.19 -4.74 -8.27
C ALA A 319 -0.63 -4.47 -6.88
N ALA A 320 -1.32 -4.88 -5.82
CA ALA A 320 -0.92 -4.52 -4.46
C ALA A 320 0.21 -5.36 -3.89
N GLY A 321 0.24 -6.66 -4.20
CA GLY A 321 1.24 -7.58 -3.65
C GLY A 321 2.57 -7.56 -4.41
N GLY A 322 2.53 -7.33 -5.73
CA GLY A 322 3.68 -7.54 -6.60
C GLY A 322 4.28 -6.26 -7.19
N ILE A 323 3.50 -5.51 -7.94
CA ILE A 323 4.01 -4.46 -8.85
C ILE A 323 4.71 -3.31 -8.10
N LEU A 324 4.14 -2.83 -7.01
CA LEU A 324 4.63 -1.61 -6.34
C LEU A 324 6.06 -1.73 -5.82
N GLN A 325 6.36 -2.82 -5.14
CA GLN A 325 7.66 -3.02 -4.53
C GLN A 325 8.72 -3.43 -5.56
N LEU A 326 8.32 -4.23 -6.55
CA LEU A 326 9.20 -4.66 -7.62
C LEU A 326 9.55 -3.52 -8.56
N GLY A 327 8.65 -2.56 -8.81
CA GLY A 327 8.92 -1.36 -9.58
C GLY A 327 10.05 -0.50 -8.99
N VAL A 328 10.04 -0.27 -7.67
CA VAL A 328 11.14 0.42 -6.96
C VAL A 328 12.45 -0.34 -7.12
N SER A 329 12.42 -1.67 -7.00
CA SER A 329 13.60 -2.51 -7.13
C SER A 329 14.24 -2.35 -8.51
N VAL A 330 13.45 -2.52 -9.57
CA VAL A 330 13.90 -2.38 -10.99
C VAL A 330 14.45 -0.99 -11.25
N MET A 331 13.75 0.07 -10.81
CA MET A 331 14.22 1.44 -10.99
C MET A 331 15.54 1.69 -10.25
N SER A 332 15.73 1.09 -9.08
CA SER A 332 16.96 1.21 -8.29
C SER A 332 18.15 0.47 -8.94
N GLU A 333 17.88 -0.59 -9.72
CA GLU A 333 18.91 -1.29 -10.51
C GLU A 333 19.44 -0.41 -11.64
N PHE A 334 18.56 0.32 -12.36
CA PHE A 334 18.97 1.24 -13.43
C PHE A 334 19.80 2.41 -12.91
N PHE A 335 19.53 2.89 -11.70
CA PHE A 335 20.19 4.07 -11.14
C PHE A 335 20.91 3.78 -9.80
N PRO A 336 21.90 2.87 -9.78
CA PRO A 336 22.52 2.37 -8.54
C PRO A 336 23.23 3.45 -7.73
N LYS A 337 23.79 4.48 -8.40
CA LYS A 337 24.47 5.62 -7.75
C LYS A 337 23.50 6.61 -7.10
N SER A 338 22.19 6.52 -7.39
CA SER A 338 21.18 7.47 -6.98
C SER A 338 19.98 6.78 -6.34
N LYS A 339 20.15 5.60 -5.74
CA LYS A 339 19.06 4.75 -5.20
C LYS A 339 18.10 5.53 -4.30
N ALA A 340 18.61 6.28 -3.33
CA ALA A 340 17.79 7.06 -2.39
C ALA A 340 16.92 8.09 -3.13
N LYS A 341 17.51 8.85 -4.05
CA LYS A 341 16.79 9.87 -4.84
C LYS A 341 15.69 9.26 -5.69
N VAL A 342 16.00 8.16 -6.37
CA VAL A 342 15.08 7.42 -7.25
C VAL A 342 13.91 6.83 -6.44
N THR A 343 14.21 6.20 -5.31
CA THR A 343 13.18 5.67 -4.40
C THR A 343 12.28 6.78 -3.87
N SER A 344 12.85 7.93 -3.48
CA SER A 344 12.07 9.08 -3.01
C SER A 344 11.14 9.63 -4.08
N ILE A 345 11.61 9.76 -5.33
CA ILE A 345 10.77 10.20 -6.47
C ILE A 345 9.62 9.21 -6.67
N TYR A 346 9.91 7.92 -6.72
CA TYR A 346 8.88 6.88 -6.92
C TYR A 346 7.81 6.92 -5.81
N MET A 347 8.23 7.02 -4.55
CA MET A 347 7.31 7.08 -3.41
C MET A 347 6.50 8.38 -3.38
N MET A 348 7.10 9.51 -3.77
CA MET A 348 6.41 10.79 -3.89
C MET A 348 5.32 10.74 -4.97
N MET A 349 5.57 10.09 -6.10
CA MET A 349 4.57 9.91 -7.16
C MET A 349 3.43 9.00 -6.71
N GLY A 350 3.69 8.00 -5.88
CA GLY A 350 2.63 7.22 -5.21
C GLY A 350 1.78 8.08 -4.26
N GLY A 351 2.39 8.98 -3.51
CA GLY A 351 1.68 9.96 -2.67
C GLY A 351 0.79 10.90 -3.50
N LEU A 352 1.32 11.37 -4.64
CA LEU A 352 0.57 12.19 -5.59
C LEU A 352 -0.64 11.43 -6.18
N ALA A 353 -0.45 10.17 -6.56
CA ALA A 353 -1.56 9.32 -7.02
C ALA A 353 -2.64 9.18 -5.93
N ASN A 354 -2.26 8.91 -4.70
CA ASN A 354 -3.19 8.80 -3.56
C ASN A 354 -3.96 10.10 -3.28
N PHE A 355 -3.42 11.25 -3.66
CA PHE A 355 -4.12 12.54 -3.56
C PHE A 355 -5.04 12.81 -4.75
N VAL A 356 -4.53 12.62 -5.97
CA VAL A 356 -5.21 13.03 -7.21
C VAL A 356 -6.28 12.03 -7.64
N ILE A 357 -6.03 10.72 -7.50
CA ILE A 357 -6.95 9.69 -7.98
C ILE A 357 -8.32 9.73 -7.30
N PRO A 358 -8.44 9.90 -5.96
CA PRO A 358 -9.75 10.05 -5.34
C PRO A 358 -10.54 11.25 -5.88
N LEU A 359 -9.86 12.37 -6.19
CA LEU A 359 -10.52 13.56 -6.74
C LEU A 359 -11.08 13.28 -8.14
N ILE A 360 -10.29 12.65 -9.00
CA ILE A 360 -10.73 12.30 -10.36
C ILE A 360 -11.86 11.27 -10.29
N THR A 361 -11.70 10.20 -9.50
CA THR A 361 -12.71 9.13 -9.40
C THR A 361 -13.97 9.61 -8.67
N GLY A 362 -13.84 10.53 -7.72
CA GLY A 362 -14.98 11.21 -7.11
C GLY A 362 -15.80 11.98 -8.13
N TYR A 363 -15.15 12.77 -8.99
CA TYR A 363 -15.83 13.45 -10.08
C TYR A 363 -16.50 12.45 -11.05
N LEU A 364 -15.80 11.40 -11.44
CA LEU A 364 -16.33 10.36 -12.33
C LEU A 364 -17.52 9.62 -11.71
N SER A 365 -17.57 9.47 -10.39
CA SER A 365 -18.70 8.78 -9.72
C SER A 365 -20.04 9.49 -9.93
N ASN A 366 -20.03 10.80 -10.15
CA ASN A 366 -21.23 11.59 -10.46
C ASN A 366 -21.66 11.45 -11.92
N ILE A 367 -20.75 11.04 -12.81
CA ILE A 367 -21.06 10.78 -14.23
C ILE A 367 -21.52 9.32 -14.40
N GLY A 368 -20.83 8.38 -13.76
CA GLY A 368 -21.15 6.96 -13.77
C GLY A 368 -20.01 6.10 -13.26
N LEU A 369 -20.33 5.16 -12.38
CA LEU A 369 -19.35 4.27 -11.73
C LEU A 369 -18.59 3.39 -12.73
N GLN A 370 -19.18 3.09 -13.91
CA GLN A 370 -18.51 2.32 -14.96
C GLN A 370 -17.25 3.01 -15.47
N TYR A 371 -17.22 4.33 -15.53
CA TYR A 371 -16.06 5.10 -16.01
C TYR A 371 -14.87 5.00 -15.06
N ILE A 372 -15.11 4.69 -13.79
CA ILE A 372 -14.05 4.48 -12.80
C ILE A 372 -13.29 3.19 -13.12
N ILE A 373 -14.00 2.12 -13.50
CA ILE A 373 -13.35 0.85 -13.90
C ILE A 373 -12.65 0.98 -15.26
N VAL A 374 -13.20 1.78 -16.19
CA VAL A 374 -12.50 2.12 -17.45
C VAL A 374 -11.21 2.89 -17.16
N LEU A 375 -11.24 3.82 -16.23
CA LEU A 375 -10.03 4.53 -15.78
C LEU A 375 -9.01 3.56 -15.15
N ASP A 376 -9.47 2.62 -14.34
CA ASP A 376 -8.61 1.59 -13.76
C ASP A 376 -7.95 0.70 -14.82
N PHE A 377 -8.74 0.25 -15.81
CA PHE A 377 -8.21 -0.45 -16.97
C PHE A 377 -7.15 0.37 -17.71
N THR A 378 -7.37 1.67 -17.87
CA THR A 378 -6.42 2.57 -18.54
C THR A 378 -5.10 2.66 -17.76
N PHE A 379 -5.16 2.75 -16.42
CA PHE A 379 -3.97 2.71 -15.59
C PHE A 379 -3.25 1.35 -15.65
N ALA A 380 -3.99 0.24 -15.57
CA ALA A 380 -3.40 -1.08 -15.70
C ALA A 380 -2.71 -1.29 -17.05
N LEU A 381 -3.32 -0.81 -18.14
CA LEU A 381 -2.76 -0.83 -19.48
C LEU A 381 -1.50 0.06 -19.58
N LEU A 382 -1.52 1.25 -18.99
CA LEU A 382 -0.35 2.12 -18.93
C LEU A 382 0.80 1.47 -18.14
N ALA A 383 0.50 0.79 -17.04
CA ALA A 383 1.48 0.02 -16.29
C ALA A 383 2.07 -1.11 -17.14
N LEU A 384 1.25 -1.82 -17.91
CA LEU A 384 1.72 -2.87 -18.82
C LEU A 384 2.63 -2.32 -19.92
N ILE A 385 2.22 -1.24 -20.59
CA ILE A 385 3.01 -0.61 -21.67
C ILE A 385 4.38 -0.16 -21.11
N THR A 386 4.37 0.54 -20.00
CA THR A 386 5.62 1.03 -19.39
C THR A 386 6.49 -0.11 -18.86
N ALA A 387 5.90 -1.18 -18.31
CA ALA A 387 6.62 -2.39 -17.92
C ALA A 387 7.31 -3.06 -19.12
N ILE A 388 6.64 -3.15 -20.29
CA ILE A 388 7.22 -3.71 -21.52
C ILE A 388 8.38 -2.83 -22.05
N ILE A 389 8.23 -1.50 -21.98
CA ILE A 389 9.31 -0.57 -22.36
C ILE A 389 10.53 -0.81 -21.44
N VAL A 390 10.33 -0.81 -20.13
CA VAL A 390 11.41 -1.03 -19.16
C VAL A 390 12.02 -2.42 -19.33
N PHE A 391 11.21 -3.45 -19.59
CA PHE A 391 11.65 -4.81 -19.87
C PHE A 391 12.57 -4.88 -21.11
N SER A 392 12.16 -4.29 -22.24
CA SER A 392 12.94 -4.28 -23.46
C SER A 392 14.28 -3.56 -23.30
N ARG A 393 14.29 -2.50 -22.48
CA ARG A 393 15.48 -1.74 -22.17
C ARG A 393 16.39 -2.45 -21.16
N TYR A 394 15.84 -3.20 -20.23
CA TYR A 394 16.59 -3.96 -19.23
C TYR A 394 17.61 -4.89 -19.89
N TYR A 395 17.18 -5.68 -20.87
CA TYR A 395 18.05 -6.60 -21.62
C TYR A 395 19.07 -5.92 -22.55
N ARG A 396 18.90 -4.62 -22.82
CA ARG A 396 19.91 -3.83 -23.60
C ARG A 396 20.92 -3.17 -22.67
N VAL A 397 20.53 -2.81 -21.47
CA VAL A 397 21.36 -2.07 -20.52
C VAL A 397 22.21 -2.99 -19.67
N PHE A 398 21.68 -4.13 -19.22
CA PHE A 398 22.38 -5.03 -18.31
C PHE A 398 23.02 -6.22 -19.03
N ILE A 399 24.23 -6.61 -18.57
CA ILE A 399 24.86 -7.86 -18.96
C ILE A 399 24.24 -8.97 -18.14
N ILE A 400 23.61 -9.93 -18.81
CA ILE A 400 22.96 -11.07 -18.18
C ILE A 400 23.86 -12.28 -18.33
N PRO A 401 24.38 -12.89 -17.25
CA PRO A 401 25.15 -14.12 -17.33
C PRO A 401 24.32 -15.24 -17.98
N GLU A 402 24.92 -16.02 -18.88
CA GLU A 402 24.25 -17.10 -19.61
C GLU A 402 23.60 -18.16 -18.69
N ASN A 403 24.13 -18.36 -17.48
CA ASN A 403 23.57 -19.29 -16.51
C ASN A 403 22.22 -18.84 -15.88
N ASP A 404 21.83 -17.59 -16.08
CA ASP A 404 20.54 -17.03 -15.59
C ASP A 404 19.43 -17.02 -16.65
N VAL A 405 19.73 -17.50 -17.86
CA VAL A 405 18.81 -17.55 -19.01
C VAL A 405 17.91 -18.80 -18.98
N GLN A 406 18.04 -19.69 -17.99
CA GLN A 406 17.33 -20.98 -17.99
C GLN A 406 15.81 -20.91 -17.82
N PHE A 407 15.22 -19.71 -17.74
CA PHE A 407 13.75 -19.52 -17.80
C PHE A 407 13.39 -18.29 -18.66
N GLY A 408 13.73 -18.38 -19.95
CA GLY A 408 13.25 -17.48 -20.99
C GLY A 408 12.32 -18.24 -21.92
#